data_c840610d498500da469e1a86f6727568
#
_entry.id   c840610d498500da469e1a86f6727568
#
_cell.length_a   1.000
_cell.length_b   1.000
_cell.length_c   1.000
_cell.angle_alpha   90.00
_cell.angle_beta   90.00
_cell.angle_gamma   90.00
#
_symmetry.space_group_name_H-M   'P 1'
#
loop_
_entity.id
_entity.type
_entity.pdbx_description
1 polymer ?
#
loop_
_entity_poly.entity_id
_entity_poly.type
_entity_poly.pdbx_seq_one_letter_code
_entity_poly.pdbx_strand_id
1 'polypeptide(L)'
;MEIFGIPIQAMMGQLLIGLINGSFYALLSLGLAVIFGLLNIINFTHGAQYMMGAFVAWIALNKLGINYWVALLFAPIVIGALGVVIERTMLRKLYKLDHLYGLLLTFGLALIFEGIFRDQYGISGQSYPVPELLQGGVNLGFMFLPIYRGWVVVAALTVCFATWFVIEKTKLGAYLR
;
A
#
# COMPACT_ATOMS: atom_id res chain seq x y z
N MET A 1 6.72 -36.72 4.77
CA MET A 1 7.30 -36.49 3.43
C MET A 1 8.18 -35.26 3.51
N GLU A 2 9.42 -35.39 3.10
CA GLU A 2 10.39 -34.28 3.08
C GLU A 2 10.87 -34.09 1.64
N ILE A 3 11.05 -32.85 1.23
CA ILE A 3 11.64 -32.45 -0.05
C ILE A 3 12.90 -31.66 0.28
N PHE A 4 14.07 -32.12 -0.18
CA PHE A 4 15.39 -31.55 0.15
C PHE A 4 15.68 -31.45 1.67
N GLY A 5 15.17 -32.39 2.47
CA GLY A 5 15.37 -32.39 3.94
C GLY A 5 14.44 -31.41 4.69
N ILE A 6 13.48 -30.79 4.00
CA ILE A 6 12.50 -29.87 4.59
C ILE A 6 11.14 -30.55 4.65
N PRO A 7 10.44 -30.55 5.81
CA PRO A 7 9.08 -31.05 5.90
C PRO A 7 8.15 -30.28 4.94
N ILE A 8 7.34 -31.00 4.17
CA ILE A 8 6.39 -30.39 3.20
C ILE A 8 5.49 -29.36 3.91
N GLN A 9 5.08 -29.62 5.13
CA GLN A 9 4.26 -28.69 5.92
C GLN A 9 4.95 -27.34 6.13
N ALA A 10 6.23 -27.34 6.46
CA ALA A 10 7.02 -26.11 6.61
C ALA A 10 7.16 -25.36 5.29
N MET A 11 7.41 -26.07 4.20
CA MET A 11 7.51 -25.47 2.87
C MET A 11 6.18 -24.82 2.44
N MET A 12 5.05 -25.48 2.63
CA MET A 12 3.73 -24.94 2.30
C MET A 12 3.39 -23.73 3.19
N GLY A 13 3.76 -23.78 4.47
CA GLY A 13 3.62 -22.63 5.37
C GLY A 13 4.43 -21.41 4.90
N GLN A 14 5.68 -21.60 4.49
CA GLN A 14 6.53 -20.53 3.97
C GLN A 14 6.02 -19.95 2.64
N LEU A 15 5.53 -20.79 1.73
CA LEU A 15 4.91 -20.34 0.49
C LEU A 15 3.67 -19.47 0.76
N LEU A 16 2.84 -19.86 1.71
CA LEU A 16 1.64 -19.10 2.08
C LEU A 16 2.02 -17.75 2.72
N ILE A 17 3.00 -17.72 3.61
CA ILE A 17 3.52 -16.46 4.18
C ILE A 17 4.12 -15.58 3.07
N GLY A 18 4.86 -16.17 2.15
CA GLY A 18 5.40 -15.47 0.99
C GLY A 18 4.31 -14.85 0.10
N LEU A 19 3.21 -15.58 -0.14
CA LEU A 19 2.07 -15.06 -0.90
C LEU A 19 1.40 -13.88 -0.20
N ILE A 20 1.22 -13.97 1.12
CA ILE A 20 0.63 -12.90 1.91
C ILE A 20 1.50 -11.65 1.87
N ASN A 21 2.79 -11.78 2.14
CA ASN A 21 3.73 -10.67 2.07
C ASN A 21 3.84 -10.10 0.64
N GLY A 22 3.88 -10.99 -0.35
CA GLY A 22 3.87 -10.63 -1.77
C GLY A 22 2.67 -9.79 -2.18
N SER A 23 1.49 -10.01 -1.57
CA SER A 23 0.30 -9.21 -1.86
C SER A 23 0.43 -7.75 -1.41
N PHE A 24 1.08 -7.48 -0.27
CA PHE A 24 1.40 -6.11 0.16
C PHE A 24 2.39 -5.43 -0.79
N TYR A 25 3.44 -6.15 -1.18
CA TYR A 25 4.41 -5.62 -2.15
C TYR A 25 3.79 -5.41 -3.53
N ALA A 26 2.84 -6.26 -3.94
CA ALA A 26 2.13 -6.09 -5.20
C ALA A 26 1.32 -4.79 -5.22
N LEU A 27 0.61 -4.45 -4.14
CA LEU A 27 -0.12 -3.18 -4.02
C LEU A 27 0.81 -1.97 -4.09
N LEU A 28 1.91 -2.01 -3.36
CA LEU A 28 2.89 -0.93 -3.34
C LEU A 28 3.53 -0.76 -4.73
N SER A 29 3.95 -1.86 -5.35
CA SER A 29 4.57 -1.86 -6.68
C SER A 29 3.61 -1.44 -7.78
N LEU A 30 2.32 -1.81 -7.67
CA LEU A 30 1.30 -1.42 -8.65
C LEU A 30 1.17 0.11 -8.74
N GLY A 31 1.10 0.80 -7.60
CA GLY A 31 1.05 2.26 -7.57
C GLY A 31 2.28 2.89 -8.22
N LEU A 32 3.46 2.38 -7.89
CA LEU A 32 4.71 2.86 -8.47
C LEU A 32 4.79 2.58 -9.97
N ALA A 33 4.35 1.39 -10.42
CA ALA A 33 4.33 1.02 -11.83
C ALA A 33 3.38 1.92 -12.65
N VAL A 34 2.22 2.30 -12.10
CA VAL A 34 1.29 3.23 -12.75
C VAL A 34 1.91 4.62 -12.87
N ILE A 35 2.51 5.14 -11.79
CA ILE A 35 3.13 6.46 -11.80
C ILE A 35 4.31 6.51 -12.76
N PHE A 36 5.22 5.56 -12.66
CA PHE A 36 6.43 5.53 -13.49
C PHE A 36 6.14 5.12 -14.93
N GLY A 37 5.29 4.11 -15.12
CA GLY A 37 5.01 3.55 -16.45
C GLY A 37 4.14 4.45 -17.33
N LEU A 38 3.19 5.20 -16.75
CA LEU A 38 2.29 6.06 -17.49
C LEU A 38 2.73 7.54 -17.50
N LEU A 39 3.29 8.03 -16.40
CA LEU A 39 3.62 9.45 -16.24
C LEU A 39 5.12 9.74 -16.41
N ASN A 40 5.97 8.72 -16.48
CA ASN A 40 7.44 8.84 -16.52
C ASN A 40 8.02 9.71 -15.39
N ILE A 41 7.35 9.75 -14.23
CA ILE A 41 7.77 10.54 -13.07
C ILE A 41 8.29 9.59 -12.00
N ILE A 42 9.53 9.81 -11.57
CA ILE A 42 10.09 9.09 -10.43
C ILE A 42 9.60 9.78 -9.15
N ASN A 43 8.75 9.10 -8.38
CA ASN A 43 8.16 9.64 -7.16
C ASN A 43 8.55 8.83 -5.93
N PHE A 44 9.57 9.26 -5.21
CA PHE A 44 10.01 8.63 -3.97
C PHE A 44 9.05 8.87 -2.80
N THR A 45 8.15 9.86 -2.87
CA THR A 45 7.14 10.04 -1.81
C THR A 45 6.11 8.93 -1.77
N HIS A 46 6.03 8.07 -2.80
CA HIS A 46 5.04 6.99 -2.87
C HIS A 46 5.12 6.04 -1.66
N GLY A 47 6.33 5.64 -1.23
CA GLY A 47 6.52 4.83 -0.02
C GLY A 47 6.07 5.55 1.26
N ALA A 48 6.42 6.84 1.39
CA ALA A 48 5.99 7.67 2.52
C ALA A 48 4.46 7.87 2.52
N GLN A 49 3.83 8.06 1.35
CA GLN A 49 2.37 8.15 1.21
C GLN A 49 1.67 6.85 1.62
N TYR A 50 2.26 5.69 1.28
CA TYR A 50 1.76 4.39 1.72
C TYR A 50 1.78 4.28 3.26
N MET A 51 2.89 4.65 3.90
CA MET A 51 3.00 4.74 5.35
C MET A 51 1.96 5.70 5.94
N MET A 52 1.83 6.90 5.39
CA MET A 52 0.84 7.89 5.83
C MET A 52 -0.59 7.36 5.72
N GLY A 53 -0.92 6.57 4.69
CA GLY A 53 -2.21 5.91 4.54
C GLY A 53 -2.55 5.00 5.72
N ALA A 54 -1.57 4.22 6.19
CA ALA A 54 -1.74 3.39 7.37
C ALA A 54 -1.98 4.22 8.64
N PHE A 55 -1.23 5.32 8.82
CA PHE A 55 -1.43 6.24 9.95
C PHE A 55 -2.77 6.97 9.88
N VAL A 56 -3.24 7.39 8.69
CA VAL A 56 -4.57 7.99 8.53
C VAL A 56 -5.66 7.02 8.95
N ALA A 57 -5.57 5.75 8.56
CA ALA A 57 -6.52 4.72 8.98
C ALA A 57 -6.46 4.52 10.51
N TRP A 58 -5.27 4.48 11.10
CA TRP A 58 -5.07 4.34 12.54
C TRP A 58 -5.63 5.54 13.33
N ILE A 59 -5.37 6.76 12.88
CA ILE A 59 -5.91 8.00 13.48
C ILE A 59 -7.44 8.02 13.36
N ALA A 60 -7.98 7.64 12.19
CA ALA A 60 -9.42 7.59 11.95
C ALA A 60 -10.11 6.65 12.94
N LEU A 61 -9.53 5.48 13.22
CA LEU A 61 -10.08 4.56 14.20
C LEU A 61 -9.95 5.10 15.63
N ASN A 62 -8.75 5.52 16.03
CA ASN A 62 -8.46 5.81 17.46
C ASN A 62 -8.95 7.19 17.91
N LYS A 63 -8.99 8.20 17.01
CA LYS A 63 -9.42 9.55 17.37
C LYS A 63 -10.82 9.91 16.89
N LEU A 64 -11.25 9.35 15.76
CA LEU A 64 -12.55 9.66 15.15
C LEU A 64 -13.58 8.54 15.32
N GLY A 65 -13.19 7.38 15.85
CA GLY A 65 -14.08 6.22 16.01
C GLY A 65 -14.56 5.62 14.68
N ILE A 66 -13.87 5.93 13.57
CA ILE A 66 -14.24 5.44 12.24
C ILE A 66 -13.87 3.96 12.15
N ASN A 67 -14.83 3.12 11.78
CA ASN A 67 -14.62 1.70 11.67
C ASN A 67 -13.69 1.34 10.48
N TYR A 68 -13.15 0.11 10.49
CA TYR A 68 -12.23 -0.41 9.49
C TYR A 68 -12.74 -0.23 8.05
N TRP A 69 -14.00 -0.54 7.80
CA TRP A 69 -14.57 -0.54 6.43
C TRP A 69 -14.67 0.87 5.84
N VAL A 70 -15.00 1.84 6.68
CA VAL A 70 -15.03 3.25 6.28
C VAL A 70 -13.60 3.78 6.13
N ALA A 71 -12.68 3.40 7.04
CA ALA A 71 -11.27 3.79 6.97
C ALA A 71 -10.58 3.27 5.69
N LEU A 72 -11.01 2.10 5.19
CA LEU A 72 -10.50 1.52 3.93
C LEU A 72 -10.76 2.43 2.72
N LEU A 73 -11.84 3.19 2.72
CA LEU A 73 -12.15 4.18 1.67
C LEU A 73 -11.64 5.57 2.03
N PHE A 74 -11.69 5.93 3.30
CA PHE A 74 -11.31 7.25 3.79
C PHE A 74 -9.81 7.52 3.62
N ALA A 75 -8.94 6.57 4.00
CA ALA A 75 -7.50 6.76 3.94
C ALA A 75 -6.98 7.01 2.51
N PRO A 76 -7.37 6.25 1.46
CA PRO A 76 -6.98 6.54 0.09
C PRO A 76 -7.45 7.91 -0.41
N ILE A 77 -8.64 8.37 -0.01
CA ILE A 77 -9.15 9.69 -0.39
C ILE A 77 -8.28 10.80 0.22
N VAL A 78 -7.95 10.70 1.50
CA VAL A 78 -7.11 11.69 2.21
C VAL A 78 -5.72 11.73 1.58
N ILE A 79 -5.10 10.57 1.36
CA ILE A 79 -3.75 10.52 0.77
C ILE A 79 -3.77 10.92 -0.71
N GLY A 80 -4.82 10.57 -1.44
CA GLY A 80 -5.03 11.03 -2.81
C GLY A 80 -5.16 12.56 -2.90
N ALA A 81 -5.94 13.17 -1.99
CA ALA A 81 -6.04 14.62 -1.91
C ALA A 81 -4.68 15.28 -1.59
N LEU A 82 -3.91 14.71 -0.65
CA LEU A 82 -2.56 15.17 -0.36
C LEU A 82 -1.65 15.06 -1.57
N GLY A 83 -1.72 13.95 -2.31
CA GLY A 83 -0.97 13.75 -3.55
C GLY A 83 -1.29 14.83 -4.60
N VAL A 84 -2.57 15.16 -4.79
CA VAL A 84 -3.00 16.25 -5.67
C VAL A 84 -2.45 17.61 -5.22
N VAL A 85 -2.42 17.89 -3.92
CA VAL A 85 -1.84 19.12 -3.38
C VAL A 85 -0.35 19.18 -3.69
N ILE A 86 0.41 18.13 -3.40
CA ILE A 86 1.85 18.06 -3.69
C ILE A 86 2.12 18.24 -5.19
N GLU A 87 1.36 17.54 -6.02
CA GLU A 87 1.49 17.64 -7.48
C GLU A 87 1.27 19.09 -7.94
N ARG A 88 0.15 19.73 -7.58
CA ARG A 88 -0.21 21.06 -8.07
C ARG A 88 0.69 22.17 -7.53
N THR A 89 1.14 22.06 -6.29
CA THR A 89 1.92 23.11 -5.63
C THR A 89 3.41 23.00 -5.91
N MET A 90 3.94 21.80 -6.03
CA MET A 90 5.38 21.53 -6.06
C MET A 90 5.82 20.85 -7.37
N LEU A 91 5.33 19.64 -7.66
CA LEU A 91 5.82 18.84 -8.79
C LEU A 91 5.54 19.47 -10.14
N ARG A 92 4.36 20.04 -10.35
CA ARG A 92 3.95 20.66 -11.62
C ARG A 92 4.89 21.78 -12.08
N LYS A 93 5.54 22.47 -11.14
CA LYS A 93 6.52 23.51 -11.46
C LYS A 93 7.83 22.94 -12.01
N LEU A 94 8.13 21.68 -11.69
CA LEU A 94 9.37 21.01 -12.07
C LEU A 94 9.27 20.23 -13.37
N TYR A 95 8.08 20.01 -13.93
CA TYR A 95 7.90 19.21 -15.16
C TYR A 95 8.63 19.75 -16.40
N LYS A 96 8.96 21.04 -16.39
CA LYS A 96 9.73 21.68 -17.46
C LYS A 96 11.24 21.67 -17.24
N LEU A 97 11.68 21.20 -16.08
CA LEU A 97 13.08 21.11 -15.69
C LEU A 97 13.59 19.69 -15.85
N ASP A 98 14.86 19.48 -15.58
CA ASP A 98 15.46 18.16 -15.58
C ASP A 98 14.76 17.23 -14.55
N HIS A 99 14.57 15.97 -14.91
CA HIS A 99 13.91 14.96 -14.05
C HIS A 99 14.57 14.81 -12.67
N LEU A 100 15.85 15.17 -12.54
CA LEU A 100 16.58 15.14 -11.27
C LEU A 100 15.96 16.06 -10.22
N TYR A 101 15.40 17.21 -10.62
CA TYR A 101 14.74 18.11 -9.67
C TYR A 101 13.48 17.49 -9.05
N GLY A 102 12.69 16.79 -9.85
CA GLY A 102 11.52 16.06 -9.37
C GLY A 102 11.90 14.92 -8.41
N LEU A 103 12.95 14.19 -8.76
CA LEU A 103 13.51 13.12 -7.94
C LEU A 103 14.01 13.65 -6.59
N LEU A 104 14.78 14.75 -6.59
CA LEU A 104 15.31 15.36 -5.37
C LEU A 104 14.19 15.87 -4.47
N LEU A 105 13.19 16.56 -5.07
CA LEU A 105 12.03 17.04 -4.32
C LEU A 105 11.26 15.90 -3.66
N THR A 106 10.93 14.85 -4.42
CA THR A 106 10.14 13.73 -3.89
C THR A 106 10.89 12.93 -2.84
N PHE A 107 12.21 12.81 -2.96
CA PHE A 107 13.06 12.20 -1.94
C PHE A 107 13.09 13.06 -0.66
N GLY A 108 13.29 14.38 -0.79
CA GLY A 108 13.25 15.30 0.35
C GLY A 108 11.90 15.28 1.07
N LEU A 109 10.79 15.28 0.32
CA LEU A 109 9.45 15.15 0.90
C LEU A 109 9.25 13.82 1.63
N ALA A 110 9.76 12.71 1.08
CA ALA A 110 9.68 11.40 1.73
C ALA A 110 10.37 11.43 3.10
N LEU A 111 11.57 11.99 3.18
CA LEU A 111 12.31 12.13 4.45
C LEU A 111 11.59 13.05 5.45
N ILE A 112 11.00 14.15 4.99
CA ILE A 112 10.23 15.07 5.84
C ILE A 112 9.01 14.34 6.42
N PHE A 113 8.23 13.65 5.60
CA PHE A 113 7.06 12.90 6.07
C PHE A 113 7.47 11.79 7.05
N GLU A 114 8.49 11.01 6.72
CA GLU A 114 9.00 9.98 7.62
C GLU A 114 9.46 10.58 8.96
N GLY A 115 10.20 11.70 8.91
CA GLY A 115 10.68 12.40 10.10
C GLY A 115 9.54 12.89 10.99
N ILE A 116 8.50 13.53 10.41
CA ILE A 116 7.33 14.00 11.15
C ILE A 116 6.60 12.84 11.84
N PHE A 117 6.34 11.75 11.12
CA PHE A 117 5.62 10.61 11.70
C PHE A 117 6.46 9.89 12.75
N ARG A 118 7.76 9.79 12.57
CA ARG A 118 8.69 9.24 13.57
C ARG A 118 8.74 10.08 14.84
N ASP A 119 8.75 11.38 14.72
CA ASP A 119 8.75 12.31 15.86
C ASP A 119 7.44 12.22 16.65
N GLN A 120 6.29 12.17 15.97
CA GLN A 120 4.97 12.17 16.61
C GLN A 120 4.56 10.80 17.18
N TYR A 121 4.95 9.71 16.55
CA TYR A 121 4.47 8.35 16.87
C TYR A 121 5.58 7.38 17.27
N GLY A 122 6.84 7.82 17.24
CA GLY A 122 7.99 7.00 17.54
C GLY A 122 8.38 6.04 16.42
N ILE A 123 9.36 5.17 16.72
CA ILE A 123 9.88 4.16 15.78
C ILE A 123 9.10 2.84 15.84
N SER A 124 8.30 2.65 16.88
CA SER A 124 7.50 1.43 17.06
C SER A 124 6.27 1.45 16.19
N GLY A 125 5.97 0.32 15.53
CA GLY A 125 4.73 0.16 14.77
C GLY A 125 3.49 0.33 15.66
N GLN A 126 2.48 1.00 15.14
CA GLN A 126 1.21 1.18 15.84
C GLN A 126 0.31 -0.03 15.60
N SER A 127 -0.30 -0.56 16.66
CA SER A 127 -1.22 -1.68 16.56
C SER A 127 -2.58 -1.21 16.00
N TYR A 128 -3.04 -1.88 14.96
CA TYR A 128 -4.38 -1.71 14.41
C TYR A 128 -5.23 -2.94 14.73
N PRO A 129 -6.35 -2.80 15.46
CA PRO A 129 -7.18 -3.95 15.82
C PRO A 129 -7.84 -4.56 14.58
N VAL A 130 -7.84 -5.88 14.52
CA VAL A 130 -8.53 -6.62 13.45
C VAL A 130 -10.04 -6.50 13.66
N PRO A 131 -10.82 -6.12 12.63
CA PRO A 131 -12.27 -6.04 12.74
C PRO A 131 -12.89 -7.39 13.10
N GLU A 132 -13.98 -7.38 13.87
CA GLU A 132 -14.64 -8.58 14.39
C GLU A 132 -14.96 -9.62 13.30
N LEU A 133 -15.42 -9.16 12.12
CA LEU A 133 -15.71 -10.03 10.98
C LEU A 133 -14.51 -10.78 10.42
N LEU A 134 -13.29 -10.28 10.66
CA LEU A 134 -12.03 -10.86 10.17
C LEU A 134 -11.21 -11.50 11.29
N GLN A 135 -11.76 -11.57 12.50
CA GLN A 135 -11.14 -12.28 13.62
C GLN A 135 -11.24 -13.80 13.44
N GLY A 136 -10.32 -14.52 14.09
CA GLY A 136 -10.24 -15.96 13.98
C GLY A 136 -9.31 -16.42 12.86
N GLY A 137 -9.38 -17.69 12.53
CA GLY A 137 -8.54 -18.28 11.51
C GLY A 137 -9.00 -19.69 11.12
N VAL A 138 -8.46 -20.14 10.00
CA VAL A 138 -8.71 -21.45 9.43
C VAL A 138 -7.49 -22.33 9.65
N ASN A 139 -7.69 -23.52 10.20
CA ASN A 139 -6.62 -24.49 10.32
C ASN A 139 -6.51 -25.27 9.00
N LEU A 140 -5.42 -25.05 8.29
CA LEU A 140 -5.12 -25.71 6.99
C LEU A 140 -4.42 -27.06 7.18
N GLY A 141 -4.28 -27.55 8.43
CA GLY A 141 -3.58 -28.78 8.74
C GLY A 141 -2.06 -28.64 8.81
N PHE A 142 -1.46 -27.79 8.01
CA PHE A 142 -0.02 -27.48 8.05
C PHE A 142 0.30 -26.11 8.69
N MET A 143 -0.68 -25.21 8.76
CA MET A 143 -0.56 -23.96 9.50
C MET A 143 -1.93 -23.36 9.83
N PHE A 144 -1.97 -22.52 10.85
CA PHE A 144 -3.12 -21.70 11.19
C PHE A 144 -3.06 -20.39 10.40
N LEU A 145 -4.06 -20.16 9.52
CA LEU A 145 -4.17 -18.96 8.71
C LEU A 145 -5.19 -18.00 9.33
N PRO A 146 -4.79 -16.82 9.84
CA PRO A 146 -5.73 -15.77 10.24
C PRO A 146 -6.59 -15.32 9.07
N ILE A 147 -7.90 -15.22 9.25
CA ILE A 147 -8.86 -14.80 8.22
C ILE A 147 -8.48 -13.43 7.64
N TYR A 148 -8.02 -12.52 8.50
CA TYR A 148 -7.54 -11.20 8.08
C TYR A 148 -6.45 -11.26 7.01
N ARG A 149 -5.49 -12.18 7.12
CA ARG A 149 -4.42 -12.34 6.12
C ARG A 149 -4.97 -12.83 4.78
N GLY A 150 -5.93 -13.75 4.81
CA GLY A 150 -6.65 -14.18 3.60
C GLY A 150 -7.41 -13.03 2.94
N TRP A 151 -8.10 -12.21 3.74
CA TRP A 151 -8.76 -11.00 3.28
C TRP A 151 -7.81 -10.03 2.57
N VAL A 152 -6.63 -9.80 3.13
CA VAL A 152 -5.61 -8.92 2.52
C VAL A 152 -5.20 -9.41 1.14
N VAL A 153 -4.98 -10.71 0.96
CA VAL A 153 -4.63 -11.28 -0.35
C VAL A 153 -5.77 -11.03 -1.35
N VAL A 154 -7.02 -11.31 -0.96
CA VAL A 154 -8.19 -11.10 -1.84
C VAL A 154 -8.34 -9.62 -2.19
N ALA A 155 -8.23 -8.73 -1.21
CA ALA A 155 -8.30 -7.29 -1.43
C ALA A 155 -7.18 -6.79 -2.37
N ALA A 156 -5.94 -7.25 -2.17
CA ALA A 156 -4.82 -6.92 -3.03
C ALA A 156 -5.06 -7.35 -4.48
N LEU A 157 -5.46 -8.59 -4.71
CA LEU A 157 -5.77 -9.10 -6.05
C LEU A 157 -6.94 -8.33 -6.69
N THR A 158 -7.96 -7.99 -5.92
CA THR A 158 -9.10 -7.20 -6.40
C THR A 158 -8.67 -5.82 -6.86
N VAL A 159 -7.83 -5.12 -6.09
CA VAL A 159 -7.29 -3.80 -6.46
C VAL A 159 -6.39 -3.91 -7.69
N CYS A 160 -5.51 -4.91 -7.75
CA CYS A 160 -4.65 -5.14 -8.91
C CYS A 160 -5.48 -5.37 -10.18
N PHE A 161 -6.49 -6.24 -10.10
CA PHE A 161 -7.38 -6.54 -11.22
C PHE A 161 -8.21 -5.32 -11.62
N ALA A 162 -8.77 -4.59 -10.67
CA ALA A 162 -9.53 -3.37 -10.93
C ALA A 162 -8.67 -2.30 -11.61
N THR A 163 -7.44 -2.11 -11.15
CA THR A 163 -6.51 -1.16 -11.76
C THR A 163 -6.14 -1.58 -13.19
N TRP A 164 -5.81 -2.86 -13.39
CA TRP A 164 -5.58 -3.39 -14.74
C TRP A 164 -6.78 -3.18 -15.64
N PHE A 165 -8.00 -3.49 -15.17
CA PHE A 165 -9.23 -3.34 -15.93
C PHE A 165 -9.47 -1.87 -16.32
N VAL A 166 -9.28 -0.94 -15.37
CA VAL A 166 -9.45 0.50 -15.63
C VAL A 166 -8.46 0.99 -16.69
N ILE A 167 -7.18 0.59 -16.57
CA ILE A 167 -6.14 1.04 -17.51
C ILE A 167 -6.31 0.39 -18.89
N GLU A 168 -6.63 -0.90 -18.94
CA GLU A 168 -6.66 -1.66 -20.22
C GLU A 168 -7.99 -1.55 -20.94
N LYS A 169 -9.11 -1.49 -20.23
CA LYS A 169 -10.45 -1.65 -20.78
C LYS A 169 -11.32 -0.40 -20.72
N THR A 170 -10.83 0.72 -20.16
CA THR A 170 -11.64 1.94 -20.07
C THR A 170 -11.05 3.10 -20.89
N LYS A 171 -11.91 4.10 -21.15
CA LYS A 171 -11.50 5.35 -21.82
C LYS A 171 -10.45 6.12 -21.02
N LEU A 172 -10.48 6.01 -19.69
CA LEU A 172 -9.48 6.64 -18.82
C LEU A 172 -8.08 6.12 -19.10
N GLY A 173 -7.92 4.82 -19.27
CA GLY A 173 -6.63 4.23 -19.64
C GLY A 173 -6.16 4.65 -21.04
N ALA A 174 -7.09 4.82 -21.98
CA ALA A 174 -6.77 5.31 -23.33
C ALA A 174 -6.26 6.76 -23.33
N TYR A 175 -6.72 7.60 -22.39
CA TYR A 175 -6.22 8.98 -22.25
C TYR A 175 -4.87 9.06 -21.53
N LEU A 176 -4.50 8.02 -20.76
CA LEU A 176 -3.24 7.98 -20.02
C LEU A 176 -2.07 7.39 -20.82
N ARG A 177 -2.36 6.72 -21.94
CA ARG A 177 -1.35 6.20 -22.89
C ARG A 177 -1.03 7.23 -23.97
#